data_9377a3fbec90bdbc4362fbcbbcc76b1a
#
_entry.id   9377a3fbec90bdbc4362fbcbbcc76b1a
#
_cell.length_a   1.000
_cell.length_b   1.000
_cell.length_c   1.000
_cell.angle_alpha   90.00
_cell.angle_beta   90.00
_cell.angle_gamma   90.00
#
_symmetry.space_group_name_H-M   'P 1'
#
loop_
_entity.id
_entity.type
_entity.pdbx_description
1 polymer ?
#
loop_
_entity_poly.entity_id
_entity_poly.type
_entity_poly.pdbx_seq_one_letter_code
_entity_poly.pdbx_strand_id
1 'polypeptide(L)'
;SDAGVIIANHMVDHPYMLESLDSESDSERLDRLRAELLEAEQRIEQETGQSHRYLAYPYGEYDPAIKSILQKLNFVGLAQNSGAVGPESDFLALPRFPLASIYANLDTARTKFATLPFHANQLQPDSPVTTSRSPSVTLKFETGDYNLSQIGCFANSKPLAMNWIDREQGVVELKPHESFTGRRWRYICTAPDPGSSRYYWYSVQWINPD
;
A
#
# COMPACT_ATOMS: atom_id res chain seq x y z
N SER A 1 15.42 19.77 1.86
CA SER A 1 15.80 20.85 0.96
C SER A 1 15.21 22.17 1.45
N ASP A 2 15.79 23.28 1.02
CA ASP A 2 15.45 24.64 1.50
C ASP A 2 14.00 25.06 1.22
N ALA A 3 13.36 24.39 0.26
CA ALA A 3 11.97 24.62 -0.11
C ALA A 3 10.95 23.79 0.75
N GLY A 4 11.41 23.09 1.76
CA GLY A 4 10.55 22.22 2.58
C GLY A 4 10.12 20.90 1.91
N VAL A 5 10.73 20.58 0.76
CA VAL A 5 10.48 19.30 0.06
C VAL A 5 11.32 18.19 0.71
N ILE A 6 10.70 17.09 1.08
CA ILE A 6 11.38 15.90 1.59
C ILE A 6 11.80 15.02 0.42
N ILE A 7 13.09 14.66 0.38
CA ILE A 7 13.60 13.66 -0.57
C ILE A 7 13.50 12.30 0.10
N ALA A 8 12.78 11.38 -0.52
CA ALA A 8 12.62 10.01 -0.06
C ALA A 8 13.43 9.03 -0.92
N ASN A 9 13.84 7.94 -0.31
CA ASN A 9 14.55 6.86 -0.96
C ASN A 9 13.64 6.11 -1.95
N HIS A 10 14.20 5.68 -3.06
CA HIS A 10 13.52 4.86 -4.06
C HIS A 10 14.44 3.77 -4.64
N MET A 11 15.41 3.32 -3.86
CA MET A 11 16.52 2.44 -4.21
C MET A 11 17.49 3.11 -5.21
N VAL A 12 18.59 2.45 -5.55
CA VAL A 12 19.57 2.94 -6.54
C VAL A 12 19.10 2.59 -7.95
N ASP A 13 18.82 1.30 -8.20
CA ASP A 13 18.55 0.75 -9.53
C ASP A 13 17.06 0.55 -9.82
N HIS A 14 16.18 0.95 -8.90
CA HIS A 14 14.73 0.78 -9.02
C HIS A 14 14.33 -0.68 -9.35
N PRO A 15 14.79 -1.68 -8.56
CA PRO A 15 14.61 -3.09 -8.88
C PRO A 15 13.17 -3.57 -8.69
N TYR A 16 12.81 -4.67 -9.33
CA TYR A 16 11.70 -5.50 -8.89
C TYR A 16 12.11 -6.22 -7.60
N MET A 17 11.63 -5.71 -6.46
CA MET A 17 12.12 -6.15 -5.15
C MET A 17 11.79 -7.59 -4.81
N LEU A 18 10.82 -8.19 -5.49
CA LEU A 18 10.43 -9.59 -5.33
C LEU A 18 11.14 -10.54 -6.30
N GLU A 19 11.97 -10.03 -7.21
CA GLU A 19 12.72 -10.83 -8.16
C GLU A 19 14.15 -11.07 -7.67
N SER A 20 14.58 -12.33 -7.75
CA SER A 20 15.98 -12.71 -7.56
C SER A 20 16.73 -12.56 -8.90
N LEU A 21 18.00 -12.23 -8.81
CA LEU A 21 18.92 -12.32 -9.95
C LEU A 21 19.27 -13.80 -10.22
N ASP A 22 19.89 -14.05 -11.37
CA ASP A 22 20.31 -15.42 -11.73
C ASP A 22 21.16 -16.06 -10.63
N SER A 23 20.72 -17.22 -10.17
CA SER A 23 21.37 -18.00 -9.11
C SER A 23 21.35 -17.35 -7.70
N GLU A 24 20.64 -16.23 -7.51
CA GLU A 24 20.52 -15.57 -6.21
C GLU A 24 19.51 -16.30 -5.31
N SER A 25 19.92 -16.65 -4.13
CA SER A 25 19.01 -17.14 -3.08
C SER A 25 18.18 -16.00 -2.48
N ASP A 26 17.09 -16.33 -1.79
CA ASP A 26 16.27 -15.33 -1.09
C ASP A 26 17.07 -14.51 -0.08
N SER A 27 18.01 -15.12 0.63
CA SER A 27 18.88 -14.42 1.57
C SER A 27 19.79 -13.43 0.86
N GLU A 28 20.43 -13.82 -0.23
CA GLU A 28 21.29 -12.93 -1.03
C GLU A 28 20.49 -11.79 -1.64
N ARG A 29 19.25 -12.04 -2.13
CA ARG A 29 18.33 -11.00 -2.59
C ARG A 29 18.06 -9.99 -1.48
N LEU A 30 17.74 -10.42 -0.28
CA LEU A 30 17.46 -9.54 0.85
C LEU A 30 18.70 -8.74 1.29
N ASP A 31 19.88 -9.33 1.26
CA ASP A 31 21.15 -8.64 1.57
C ASP A 31 21.47 -7.57 0.50
N ARG A 32 21.29 -7.89 -0.78
CA ARG A 32 21.41 -6.93 -1.89
C ARG A 32 20.45 -5.75 -1.73
N LEU A 33 19.16 -6.03 -1.51
CA LEU A 33 18.16 -4.98 -1.31
C LEU A 33 18.47 -4.09 -0.10
N ARG A 34 18.98 -4.70 0.98
CA ARG A 34 19.40 -3.96 2.16
C ARG A 34 20.60 -3.06 1.87
N ALA A 35 21.60 -3.55 1.13
CA ALA A 35 22.78 -2.77 0.76
C ALA A 35 22.41 -1.59 -0.13
N GLU A 36 21.59 -1.81 -1.16
CA GLU A 36 21.13 -0.79 -2.09
C GLU A 36 20.27 0.29 -1.41
N LEU A 37 19.40 -0.13 -0.46
CA LEU A 37 18.62 0.80 0.36
C LEU A 37 19.51 1.75 1.17
N LEU A 38 20.56 1.21 1.81
CA LEU A 38 21.48 1.99 2.62
C LEU A 38 22.37 2.91 1.77
N GLU A 39 22.80 2.44 0.60
CA GLU A 39 23.57 3.25 -0.37
C GLU A 39 22.77 4.47 -0.85
N ALA A 40 21.51 4.24 -1.26
CA ALA A 40 20.64 5.33 -1.69
C ALA A 40 20.37 6.34 -0.56
N GLU A 41 20.14 5.86 0.67
CA GLU A 41 19.91 6.73 1.83
C GLU A 41 21.15 7.55 2.17
N GLN A 42 22.33 6.93 2.14
CA GLN A 42 23.61 7.63 2.35
C GLN A 42 23.82 8.72 1.30
N ARG A 43 23.48 8.44 0.03
CA ARG A 43 23.58 9.44 -1.04
C ARG A 43 22.63 10.61 -0.81
N ILE A 44 21.39 10.35 -0.40
CA ILE A 44 20.43 11.39 -0.06
C ILE A 44 20.96 12.27 1.08
N GLU A 45 21.49 11.66 2.14
CA GLU A 45 22.06 12.39 3.27
C GLU A 45 23.26 13.27 2.85
N GLN A 46 24.15 12.75 2.01
CA GLN A 46 25.29 13.50 1.50
C GLN A 46 24.88 14.72 0.68
N GLU A 47 23.83 14.63 -0.14
CA GLU A 47 23.38 15.70 -1.03
C GLU A 47 22.45 16.72 -0.35
N THR A 48 21.71 16.28 0.67
CA THR A 48 20.65 17.12 1.28
C THR A 48 20.95 17.50 2.73
N GLY A 49 21.91 16.84 3.37
CA GLY A 49 22.17 16.95 4.80
C GLY A 49 21.09 16.30 5.68
N GLN A 50 20.15 15.53 5.10
CA GLN A 50 19.02 14.94 5.80
C GLN A 50 18.80 13.48 5.40
N SER A 51 18.49 12.63 6.39
CA SER A 51 18.06 11.26 6.20
C SER A 51 16.72 11.07 6.95
N HIS A 52 15.64 10.99 6.19
CA HIS A 52 14.30 10.81 6.76
C HIS A 52 13.90 9.34 6.86
N ARG A 53 14.66 8.45 6.24
CA ARG A 53 14.41 7.00 6.20
C ARG A 53 13.02 6.64 5.68
N TYR A 54 12.61 7.28 4.60
CA TYR A 54 11.38 6.98 3.88
C TYR A 54 11.70 6.24 2.60
N LEU A 55 11.23 5.00 2.46
CA LEU A 55 11.35 4.23 1.22
C LEU A 55 10.02 4.23 0.47
N ALA A 56 9.97 4.84 -0.70
CA ALA A 56 8.90 4.55 -1.65
C ALA A 56 9.28 3.27 -2.41
N TYR A 57 8.55 2.20 -2.19
CA TYR A 57 8.87 0.91 -2.83
C TYR A 57 8.85 1.01 -4.36
N PRO A 58 9.94 0.63 -5.06
CA PRO A 58 9.94 0.46 -6.51
C PRO A 58 8.77 -0.43 -6.95
N TYR A 59 8.02 0.02 -7.93
CA TYR A 59 6.79 -0.62 -8.40
C TYR A 59 5.74 -0.90 -7.31
N GLY A 60 5.96 -0.44 -6.06
CA GLY A 60 5.15 -0.76 -4.90
C GLY A 60 5.32 -2.20 -4.40
N GLU A 61 6.41 -2.87 -4.75
CA GLU A 61 6.63 -4.28 -4.41
C GLU A 61 7.27 -4.45 -3.03
N TYR A 62 6.65 -5.26 -2.22
CA TYR A 62 7.16 -5.67 -0.91
C TYR A 62 6.53 -6.99 -0.46
N ASP A 63 7.19 -7.64 0.48
CA ASP A 63 6.73 -8.79 1.22
C ASP A 63 7.05 -8.64 2.72
N PRO A 64 6.65 -9.56 3.60
CA PRO A 64 6.99 -9.50 5.01
C PRO A 64 8.50 -9.48 5.30
N ALA A 65 9.32 -10.13 4.47
CA ALA A 65 10.77 -10.15 4.66
C ALA A 65 11.40 -8.77 4.38
N ILE A 66 10.96 -8.10 3.31
CA ILE A 66 11.37 -6.73 2.97
C ILE A 66 10.90 -5.75 4.05
N LYS A 67 9.66 -5.86 4.54
CA LYS A 67 9.16 -5.06 5.67
C LYS A 67 10.04 -5.25 6.92
N SER A 68 10.50 -6.46 7.19
CA SER A 68 11.42 -6.74 8.31
C SER A 68 12.76 -6.01 8.17
N ILE A 69 13.28 -5.82 6.95
CA ILE A 69 14.48 -5.00 6.71
C ILE A 69 14.20 -3.54 7.10
N LEU A 70 13.09 -2.98 6.62
CA LEU A 70 12.72 -1.60 6.93
C LEU A 70 12.56 -1.39 8.44
N GLN A 71 11.87 -2.31 9.10
CA GLN A 71 11.66 -2.25 10.55
C GLN A 71 12.99 -2.24 11.31
N LYS A 72 13.91 -3.14 10.98
CA LYS A 72 15.24 -3.23 11.62
C LYS A 72 16.10 -1.99 11.39
N LEU A 73 15.88 -1.30 10.27
CA LEU A 73 16.62 -0.09 9.89
C LEU A 73 15.88 1.20 10.27
N ASN A 74 14.71 1.10 10.92
CA ASN A 74 13.83 2.23 11.27
C ASN A 74 13.41 3.06 10.06
N PHE A 75 13.07 2.42 8.94
CA PHE A 75 12.47 3.06 7.78
C PHE A 75 10.95 3.02 7.84
N VAL A 76 10.33 4.01 7.24
CA VAL A 76 8.91 4.02 6.88
C VAL A 76 8.78 3.63 5.42
N GLY A 77 7.89 2.68 5.12
CA GLY A 77 7.60 2.22 3.76
C GLY A 77 6.39 2.95 3.14
N LEU A 78 6.52 3.42 1.91
CA LEU A 78 5.46 4.05 1.13
C LEU A 78 5.07 3.10 -0.02
N ALA A 79 3.94 2.40 0.14
CA ALA A 79 3.41 1.49 -0.87
C ALA A 79 2.81 2.23 -2.08
N GLN A 80 2.31 1.51 -3.07
CA GLN A 80 1.73 2.11 -4.29
C GLN A 80 0.21 1.92 -4.38
N ASN A 81 -0.44 1.53 -3.31
CA ASN A 81 -1.89 1.54 -3.17
C ASN A 81 -2.39 2.89 -2.66
N SER A 82 -3.60 3.26 -3.04
CA SER A 82 -4.21 4.54 -2.66
C SER A 82 -4.92 4.44 -1.31
N GLY A 83 -4.88 5.50 -0.51
CA GLY A 83 -5.58 5.55 0.77
C GLY A 83 -5.18 6.75 1.60
N ALA A 84 -5.98 7.05 2.62
CA ALA A 84 -5.64 7.99 3.66
C ALA A 84 -4.79 7.29 4.74
N VAL A 85 -3.89 8.05 5.36
CA VAL A 85 -3.06 7.59 6.46
C VAL A 85 -3.73 7.96 7.79
N GLY A 86 -3.82 7.01 8.70
CA GLY A 86 -4.34 7.18 10.05
C GLY A 86 -3.43 6.55 11.11
N PRO A 87 -3.78 6.67 12.39
CA PRO A 87 -2.95 6.15 13.49
C PRO A 87 -2.70 4.63 13.42
N GLU A 88 -3.64 3.90 12.82
CA GLU A 88 -3.59 2.42 12.70
C GLU A 88 -2.99 1.95 11.38
N SER A 89 -2.50 2.88 10.54
CA SER A 89 -1.85 2.52 9.29
C SER A 89 -0.56 1.76 9.53
N ASP A 90 -0.29 0.80 8.65
CA ASP A 90 0.98 0.09 8.65
C ASP A 90 2.10 1.00 8.13
N PHE A 91 2.92 1.51 9.04
CA PHE A 91 4.03 2.41 8.70
C PHE A 91 5.15 1.75 7.86
N LEU A 92 5.09 0.44 7.68
CA LEU A 92 5.96 -0.27 6.75
C LEU A 92 5.34 -0.40 5.35
N ALA A 93 4.09 0.05 5.13
CA ALA A 93 3.40 0.00 3.85
C ALA A 93 2.32 1.09 3.74
N LEU A 94 2.66 2.34 4.04
CA LEU A 94 1.72 3.46 3.97
C LEU A 94 1.17 3.65 2.56
N PRO A 95 -0.14 3.88 2.42
CA PRO A 95 -0.73 4.21 1.12
C PRO A 95 -0.31 5.60 0.64
N ARG A 96 -0.36 5.82 -0.67
CA ARG A 96 -0.11 7.13 -1.30
C ARG A 96 -1.01 7.35 -2.51
N PHE A 97 -1.39 8.58 -2.77
CA PHE A 97 -2.08 8.95 -4.00
C PHE A 97 -1.08 9.41 -5.06
N PRO A 98 -1.02 8.76 -6.24
CA PRO A 98 -0.18 9.23 -7.32
C PRO A 98 -0.76 10.51 -7.94
N LEU A 99 0.12 11.46 -8.28
CA LEU A 99 -0.20 12.68 -9.01
C LEU A 99 0.62 12.74 -10.31
N ALA A 100 0.53 11.70 -11.12
CA ALA A 100 1.25 11.58 -12.38
C ALA A 100 0.33 11.07 -13.49
N SER A 101 0.63 11.39 -14.73
CA SER A 101 -0.13 10.94 -15.90
C SER A 101 -1.63 11.28 -15.77
N ILE A 102 -2.50 10.33 -16.04
CA ILE A 102 -3.98 10.49 -15.93
C ILE A 102 -4.46 10.88 -14.53
N TYR A 103 -3.64 10.68 -13.50
CA TYR A 103 -3.94 11.04 -12.11
C TYR A 103 -3.48 12.47 -11.76
N ALA A 104 -2.77 13.18 -12.63
CA ALA A 104 -2.32 14.55 -12.44
C ALA A 104 -3.46 15.55 -12.71
N ASN A 105 -4.54 15.42 -11.97
CA ASN A 105 -5.75 16.25 -12.08
C ASN A 105 -6.07 16.84 -10.71
N LEU A 106 -6.11 18.18 -10.63
CA LEU A 106 -6.31 18.90 -9.37
C LEU A 106 -7.70 18.68 -8.76
N ASP A 107 -8.75 18.47 -9.56
CA ASP A 107 -10.10 18.24 -9.03
C ASP A 107 -10.19 16.87 -8.34
N THR A 108 -9.63 15.84 -8.97
CA THR A 108 -9.54 14.52 -8.32
C THR A 108 -8.55 14.51 -7.16
N ALA A 109 -7.49 15.33 -7.19
CA ALA A 109 -6.55 15.48 -6.10
C ALA A 109 -7.23 16.06 -4.84
N ARG A 110 -8.11 17.07 -5.00
CA ARG A 110 -8.87 17.62 -3.86
C ARG A 110 -9.71 16.56 -3.16
N THR A 111 -10.42 15.73 -3.91
CA THR A 111 -11.19 14.62 -3.35
C THR A 111 -10.28 13.63 -2.61
N LYS A 112 -9.15 13.25 -3.21
CA LYS A 112 -8.19 12.32 -2.62
C LYS A 112 -7.58 12.85 -1.32
N PHE A 113 -7.14 14.11 -1.31
CA PHE A 113 -6.58 14.75 -0.11
C PHE A 113 -7.60 14.99 1.00
N ALA A 114 -8.88 15.04 0.66
CA ALA A 114 -9.97 15.15 1.62
C ALA A 114 -10.40 13.79 2.19
N THR A 115 -9.85 12.65 1.73
CA THR A 115 -10.27 11.33 2.22
C THR A 115 -9.92 11.11 3.69
N LEU A 116 -10.70 10.24 4.32
CA LEU A 116 -10.54 9.83 5.71
C LEU A 116 -9.97 8.40 5.77
N PRO A 117 -9.11 8.09 6.73
CA PRO A 117 -8.69 6.71 6.95
C PRO A 117 -9.83 5.89 7.53
N PHE A 118 -10.03 4.68 7.02
CA PHE A 118 -10.82 3.69 7.74
C PHE A 118 -10.05 3.19 8.96
N HIS A 119 -10.74 2.90 10.05
CA HIS A 119 -10.25 2.03 11.11
C HIS A 119 -10.40 0.57 10.61
N ALA A 120 -9.47 0.14 9.78
CA ALA A 120 -9.54 -1.15 9.10
C ALA A 120 -8.23 -1.92 9.20
N ASN A 121 -8.35 -3.21 9.48
CA ASN A 121 -7.23 -4.13 9.56
C ASN A 121 -7.39 -5.26 8.55
N GLN A 122 -6.32 -5.59 7.84
CA GLN A 122 -6.26 -6.82 7.04
C GLN A 122 -5.92 -7.98 7.96
N LEU A 123 -6.85 -8.94 8.07
CA LEU A 123 -6.67 -10.11 8.92
C LEU A 123 -5.92 -11.24 8.19
N GLN A 124 -6.23 -11.43 6.91
CA GLN A 124 -5.60 -12.46 6.06
C GLN A 124 -5.72 -12.09 4.58
N PRO A 125 -4.71 -12.41 3.75
CA PRO A 125 -3.34 -12.84 4.12
C PRO A 125 -2.49 -11.68 4.60
N ASP A 126 -1.38 -11.95 5.29
CA ASP A 126 -0.42 -10.92 5.76
C ASP A 126 0.42 -10.33 4.64
N SER A 127 0.59 -11.09 3.55
CA SER A 127 1.42 -10.71 2.41
C SER A 127 0.55 -10.19 1.26
N PRO A 128 0.97 -9.12 0.57
CA PRO A 128 0.36 -8.71 -0.69
C PRO A 128 0.72 -9.64 -1.85
N VAL A 129 1.70 -10.53 -1.68
CA VAL A 129 2.20 -11.43 -2.72
C VAL A 129 1.27 -12.63 -2.85
N THR A 130 0.88 -12.94 -4.08
CA THR A 130 -0.03 -14.04 -4.37
C THR A 130 0.20 -14.60 -5.78
N THR A 131 0.07 -15.91 -5.94
CA THR A 131 -0.01 -16.59 -7.24
C THR A 131 -1.46 -16.71 -7.75
N SER A 132 -2.44 -16.48 -6.87
CA SER A 132 -3.85 -16.48 -7.26
C SER A 132 -4.19 -15.30 -8.15
N ARG A 133 -4.91 -15.54 -9.22
CA ARG A 133 -5.49 -14.49 -10.08
C ARG A 133 -6.84 -13.97 -9.59
N SER A 134 -7.36 -14.54 -8.51
CA SER A 134 -8.61 -14.14 -7.86
C SER A 134 -8.50 -14.25 -6.33
N PRO A 135 -7.51 -13.57 -5.70
CA PRO A 135 -7.27 -13.72 -4.28
C PRO A 135 -8.44 -13.20 -3.45
N SER A 136 -8.73 -13.86 -2.34
CA SER A 136 -9.62 -13.30 -1.32
C SER A 136 -8.81 -12.59 -0.23
N VAL A 137 -9.45 -11.64 0.43
CA VAL A 137 -8.90 -10.96 1.61
C VAL A 137 -9.97 -10.87 2.68
N THR A 138 -9.59 -11.10 3.92
CA THR A 138 -10.46 -10.86 5.08
C THR A 138 -10.04 -9.55 5.73
N LEU A 139 -10.97 -8.62 5.81
CA LEU A 139 -10.81 -7.32 6.47
C LEU A 139 -11.68 -7.26 7.71
N LYS A 140 -11.23 -6.50 8.69
CA LYS A 140 -12.04 -6.06 9.82
C LYS A 140 -12.13 -4.55 9.79
N PHE A 141 -13.36 -4.03 9.67
CA PHE A 141 -13.67 -2.62 9.83
C PHE A 141 -14.11 -2.39 11.28
N GLU A 142 -13.29 -1.69 12.05
CA GLU A 142 -13.61 -1.35 13.44
C GLU A 142 -14.73 -0.33 13.50
N THR A 143 -15.31 -0.12 14.67
CA THR A 143 -16.33 0.91 14.88
C THR A 143 -15.76 2.31 14.59
N GLY A 144 -16.47 3.07 13.79
CA GLY A 144 -16.10 4.43 13.39
C GLY A 144 -17.34 5.24 13.01
N ASP A 145 -17.14 6.46 12.55
CA ASP A 145 -18.22 7.36 12.14
C ASP A 145 -18.85 6.99 10.79
N TYR A 146 -18.46 5.88 10.19
CA TYR A 146 -19.02 5.34 8.94
C TYR A 146 -20.03 4.23 9.18
N ASN A 147 -20.95 4.04 8.24
CA ASN A 147 -21.91 2.95 8.30
C ASN A 147 -21.38 1.73 7.51
N LEU A 148 -21.27 0.58 8.16
CA LEU A 148 -20.85 -0.67 7.54
C LEU A 148 -21.72 -1.08 6.33
N SER A 149 -23.00 -0.70 6.31
CA SER A 149 -23.89 -1.00 5.18
C SER A 149 -23.62 -0.15 3.94
N GLN A 150 -22.87 0.93 4.07
CA GLN A 150 -22.49 1.84 2.99
C GLN A 150 -21.07 1.60 2.47
N ILE A 151 -20.36 0.63 3.03
CA ILE A 151 -19.04 0.25 2.52
C ILE A 151 -19.23 -0.45 1.17
N GLY A 152 -18.59 0.08 0.14
CA GLY A 152 -18.44 -0.55 -1.16
C GLY A 152 -16.98 -0.84 -1.45
N CYS A 153 -16.69 -2.08 -1.90
CA CYS A 153 -15.34 -2.48 -2.27
C CYS A 153 -15.28 -2.84 -3.76
N PHE A 154 -14.24 -2.42 -4.44
CA PHE A 154 -14.10 -2.49 -5.90
C PHE A 154 -12.71 -2.94 -6.31
N ALA A 155 -12.63 -3.57 -7.48
CA ALA A 155 -11.37 -3.79 -8.20
C ALA A 155 -11.59 -3.44 -9.68
N ASN A 156 -10.70 -2.65 -10.29
CA ASN A 156 -10.84 -2.17 -11.67
C ASN A 156 -12.24 -1.57 -11.97
N SER A 157 -12.77 -0.79 -11.04
CA SER A 157 -14.11 -0.17 -11.09
C SER A 157 -15.28 -1.17 -11.08
N LYS A 158 -15.04 -2.46 -10.86
CA LYS A 158 -16.07 -3.49 -10.69
C LYS A 158 -16.26 -3.82 -9.21
N PRO A 159 -17.49 -3.99 -8.72
CA PRO A 159 -17.72 -4.35 -7.33
C PRO A 159 -17.12 -5.74 -7.02
N LEU A 160 -16.61 -5.89 -5.81
CA LEU A 160 -16.20 -7.18 -5.25
C LEU A 160 -17.40 -7.88 -4.59
N ALA A 161 -17.36 -9.21 -4.56
CA ALA A 161 -18.23 -9.96 -3.66
C ALA A 161 -17.81 -9.65 -2.21
N MET A 162 -18.78 -9.27 -1.38
CA MET A 162 -18.57 -8.96 0.03
C MET A 162 -19.37 -9.99 0.86
N ASN A 163 -18.67 -10.91 1.48
CA ASN A 163 -19.24 -11.91 2.35
C ASN A 163 -18.96 -11.55 3.81
N TRP A 164 -19.96 -11.03 4.52
CA TRP A 164 -19.84 -10.69 5.94
C TRP A 164 -19.76 -11.98 6.77
N ILE A 165 -18.56 -12.28 7.28
CA ILE A 165 -18.33 -13.43 8.18
C ILE A 165 -18.93 -13.12 9.54
N ASP A 166 -18.70 -11.91 10.06
CA ASP A 166 -19.31 -11.38 11.26
C ASP A 166 -19.58 -9.89 11.06
N ARG A 167 -20.83 -9.54 10.82
CA ARG A 167 -21.21 -8.17 10.53
C ARG A 167 -21.20 -7.28 11.77
N GLU A 168 -21.45 -7.85 12.95
CA GLU A 168 -21.46 -7.09 14.21
C GLU A 168 -20.02 -6.68 14.58
N GLN A 169 -19.06 -7.57 14.32
CA GLN A 169 -17.65 -7.32 14.51
C GLN A 169 -16.97 -6.65 13.30
N GLY A 170 -17.70 -6.36 12.23
CA GLY A 170 -17.17 -5.72 11.03
C GLY A 170 -16.25 -6.62 10.18
N VAL A 171 -16.32 -7.96 10.32
CA VAL A 171 -15.44 -8.88 9.61
C VAL A 171 -16.06 -9.30 8.29
N VAL A 172 -15.36 -9.02 7.18
CA VAL A 172 -15.82 -9.29 5.83
C VAL A 172 -14.73 -9.95 4.98
N GLU A 173 -15.11 -10.97 4.23
CA GLU A 173 -14.28 -11.50 3.15
C GLU A 173 -14.63 -10.81 1.83
N LEU A 174 -13.61 -10.35 1.12
CA LEU A 174 -13.72 -9.77 -0.21
C LEU A 174 -13.16 -10.73 -1.25
N LYS A 175 -13.87 -10.90 -2.36
CA LYS A 175 -13.42 -11.71 -3.49
C LYS A 175 -13.82 -11.07 -4.82
N PRO A 176 -12.96 -11.09 -5.86
CA PRO A 176 -13.34 -10.61 -7.18
C PRO A 176 -14.24 -11.62 -7.89
N HIS A 177 -15.11 -11.13 -8.76
CA HIS A 177 -15.92 -11.96 -9.65
C HIS A 177 -15.15 -12.45 -10.88
N GLU A 178 -14.03 -11.82 -11.19
CA GLU A 178 -13.21 -12.12 -12.37
C GLU A 178 -11.75 -12.31 -11.97
N SER A 179 -11.01 -13.06 -12.78
CA SER A 179 -9.57 -13.19 -12.63
C SER A 179 -8.85 -11.96 -13.17
N PHE A 180 -7.76 -11.58 -12.51
CA PHE A 180 -6.92 -10.48 -12.92
C PHE A 180 -5.81 -10.93 -13.87
N THR A 181 -5.39 -10.01 -14.72
CA THR A 181 -4.20 -10.12 -15.56
C THR A 181 -3.14 -9.11 -15.10
N GLY A 182 -1.88 -9.40 -15.43
CA GLY A 182 -0.76 -8.53 -15.06
C GLY A 182 -0.21 -8.81 -13.66
N ARG A 183 0.79 -8.03 -13.29
CA ARG A 183 1.62 -8.24 -12.11
C ARG A 183 1.01 -7.63 -10.84
N ARG A 184 0.22 -6.55 -10.95
CA ARG A 184 -0.27 -5.78 -9.80
C ARG A 184 -1.70 -5.35 -9.97
N TRP A 185 -2.47 -5.48 -8.91
CA TRP A 185 -3.83 -4.95 -8.82
C TRP A 185 -4.16 -4.58 -7.37
N ARG A 186 -5.32 -4.00 -7.16
CA ARG A 186 -5.74 -3.56 -5.83
C ARG A 186 -7.23 -3.66 -5.66
N TYR A 187 -7.65 -3.88 -4.41
CA TYR A 187 -9.02 -3.70 -3.97
C TYR A 187 -9.11 -2.35 -3.27
N ILE A 188 -10.15 -1.61 -3.54
CA ILE A 188 -10.39 -0.29 -2.96
C ILE A 188 -11.74 -0.32 -2.28
N CYS A 189 -11.78 -0.02 -0.98
CA CYS A 189 -13.00 0.13 -0.21
C CYS A 189 -13.23 1.60 0.12
N THR A 190 -14.46 2.06 -0.04
CA THR A 190 -14.88 3.41 0.30
C THR A 190 -16.21 3.39 1.04
N ALA A 191 -16.45 4.40 1.88
CA ALA A 191 -17.76 4.71 2.44
C ALA A 191 -17.91 6.23 2.54
N PRO A 192 -19.13 6.79 2.39
CA PRO A 192 -19.36 8.21 2.64
C PRO A 192 -19.17 8.51 4.13
N ASP A 193 -18.66 9.71 4.42
CA ASP A 193 -18.68 10.26 5.77
C ASP A 193 -20.06 10.90 6.03
N PRO A 194 -20.81 10.46 7.07
CA PRO A 194 -22.13 11.02 7.37
C PRO A 194 -22.11 12.50 7.73
N GLY A 195 -20.98 13.00 8.21
CA GLY A 195 -20.81 14.37 8.69
C GLY A 195 -20.33 15.37 7.64
N SER A 196 -19.93 14.93 6.45
CA SER A 196 -19.38 15.79 5.41
C SER A 196 -19.52 15.20 4.01
N SER A 197 -19.00 15.92 2.99
CA SER A 197 -18.88 15.41 1.61
C SER A 197 -17.60 14.56 1.38
N ARG A 198 -16.94 14.11 2.44
CA ARG A 198 -15.72 13.31 2.38
C ARG A 198 -16.03 11.83 2.28
N TYR A 199 -15.00 11.05 1.99
CA TYR A 199 -15.09 9.59 1.92
C TYR A 199 -13.99 8.95 2.75
N TYR A 200 -14.32 7.89 3.44
CA TYR A 200 -13.34 6.94 3.96
C TYR A 200 -12.75 6.16 2.80
N TRP A 201 -11.44 5.90 2.86
CA TRP A 201 -10.72 5.21 1.80
C TRP A 201 -9.68 4.25 2.36
N TYR A 202 -9.76 3.00 1.96
CA TYR A 202 -8.80 1.94 2.28
C TYR A 202 -8.51 1.12 1.04
N SER A 203 -7.28 0.65 0.86
CA SER A 203 -6.99 -0.28 -0.23
C SER A 203 -6.02 -1.38 0.17
N VAL A 204 -6.27 -2.56 -0.39
CA VAL A 204 -5.41 -3.74 -0.33
C VAL A 204 -4.67 -3.85 -1.65
N GLN A 205 -3.36 -4.02 -1.57
CA GLN A 205 -2.51 -4.26 -2.73
C GLN A 205 -2.29 -5.75 -2.96
N TRP A 206 -2.26 -6.15 -4.22
CA TRP A 206 -1.89 -7.48 -4.66
C TRP A 206 -0.74 -7.44 -5.65
N ILE A 207 0.20 -8.36 -5.51
CA ILE A 207 1.38 -8.49 -6.35
C ILE A 207 1.54 -9.95 -6.74
N ASN A 208 1.58 -10.20 -8.04
CA ASN A 208 1.91 -11.51 -8.58
C ASN A 208 3.25 -11.38 -9.31
N PRO A 209 4.34 -11.90 -8.76
CA PRO A 209 5.67 -11.79 -9.37
C PRO A 209 5.85 -12.67 -10.61
N ASP A 210 4.94 -13.66 -10.85
CA ASP A 210 4.99 -14.64 -11.95
C ASP A 210 4.34 -14.11 -13.25
#